data_e5a48cef8cb410d9b8451560b9e7d3f0
#
_entry.id   e5a48cef8cb410d9b8451560b9e7d3f0
#
_cell.length_a   1.000
_cell.length_b   1.000
_cell.length_c   1.000
_cell.angle_alpha   90.00
_cell.angle_beta   90.00
_cell.angle_gamma   90.00
#
_symmetry.space_group_name_H-M   'P 1'
#
loop_
_entity.id
_entity.type
_entity.pdbx_description
1 polymer ?
#
loop_
_entity_poly.entity_id
_entity_poly.type
_entity_poly.pdbx_seq_one_letter_code
_entity_poly.pdbx_strand_id
1 'polypeptide(L)'
;MKTDLTDTTSSKINKALVLGRRAIGTPAVGMVLTLVIVTDEENAYDALKAASEASREHPSRTLVVIKRVSRSPRDRANTRLDAEVRLGADAGSGETVILRLYGEVVDQAQSVVLPLLLPDAPVVVWWPVNAPTDPANDPLGALAQRRVTDTYAAEQPIEELIARADTYTPGDTDLSWTRITPWRSMLAAALDQVRCRVTSVEVEGEEFNPSVELLAMWLAERLKVPVRRSSSGGPGLTSVRLETSAGPIVLDRPDGSLATLSIEGQPDRAVALKRRETSELIAEELRRLDPDDTYAAALKYGLERLDEEAAITAPAPEEPVDVTAAAAVTGAEAEPAEEPAKKAPAKKAPAKKAAAK
;
A
#
# COMPACT_ATOMS: atom_id res chain seq x y z
N MET A 1 -31.18 -5.76 -1.11
CA MET A 1 -31.99 -4.54 -1.37
C MET A 1 -31.05 -3.38 -1.63
N LYS A 2 -31.20 -2.73 -2.78
CA LYS A 2 -30.41 -1.56 -3.19
C LYS A 2 -31.35 -0.35 -3.31
N THR A 3 -30.93 0.83 -2.83
CA THR A 3 -31.69 2.07 -2.90
C THR A 3 -30.75 3.21 -3.30
N ASP A 4 -31.04 3.87 -4.40
CA ASP A 4 -30.27 5.03 -4.89
C ASP A 4 -30.96 6.34 -4.44
N LEU A 5 -30.17 7.29 -3.96
CA LEU A 5 -30.58 8.59 -3.46
C LEU A 5 -29.76 9.67 -4.14
N THR A 6 -30.40 10.54 -4.91
CA THR A 6 -29.76 11.68 -5.58
C THR A 6 -30.08 12.97 -4.83
N ASP A 7 -29.13 13.88 -4.72
CA ASP A 7 -29.25 15.16 -4.00
C ASP A 7 -29.87 14.97 -2.59
N THR A 8 -29.19 14.17 -1.80
CA THR A 8 -29.67 13.66 -0.52
C THR A 8 -28.98 14.31 0.68
N THR A 9 -29.29 13.81 1.88
CA THR A 9 -28.69 14.22 3.15
C THR A 9 -28.47 13.00 4.03
N SER A 10 -27.56 13.09 5.01
CA SER A 10 -27.30 12.00 5.98
C SER A 10 -28.58 11.56 6.69
N SER A 11 -29.51 12.48 6.99
CA SER A 11 -30.80 12.15 7.59
C SER A 11 -31.68 11.28 6.67
N LYS A 12 -31.74 11.60 5.37
CA LYS A 12 -32.48 10.79 4.39
C LYS A 12 -31.83 9.41 4.21
N ILE A 13 -30.49 9.33 4.23
CA ILE A 13 -29.74 8.07 4.15
C ILE A 13 -30.04 7.21 5.38
N ASN A 14 -29.99 7.76 6.59
CA ASN A 14 -30.37 7.03 7.80
C ASN A 14 -31.82 6.53 7.75
N LYS A 15 -32.75 7.33 7.25
CA LYS A 15 -34.14 6.89 7.06
C LYS A 15 -34.22 5.72 6.09
N ALA A 16 -33.46 5.75 4.98
CA ALA A 16 -33.40 4.64 4.01
C ALA A 16 -32.84 3.36 4.64
N LEU A 17 -31.77 3.46 5.45
CA LEU A 17 -31.23 2.34 6.22
C LEU A 17 -32.27 1.70 7.16
N VAL A 18 -33.00 2.53 7.93
CA VAL A 18 -34.03 2.06 8.86
C VAL A 18 -35.19 1.39 8.11
N LEU A 19 -35.68 1.99 7.03
CA LEU A 19 -36.77 1.43 6.23
C LEU A 19 -36.35 0.14 5.54
N GLY A 20 -35.14 0.10 4.99
CA GLY A 20 -34.60 -1.10 4.35
C GLY A 20 -34.45 -2.27 5.30
N ARG A 21 -33.92 -2.03 6.51
CA ARG A 21 -33.83 -3.10 7.55
C ARG A 21 -35.20 -3.66 7.92
N ARG A 22 -36.19 -2.79 8.10
CA ARG A 22 -37.56 -3.22 8.39
C ARG A 22 -38.15 -4.06 7.26
N ALA A 23 -37.89 -3.69 6.01
CA ALA A 23 -38.41 -4.40 4.84
C ALA A 23 -37.79 -5.80 4.68
N ILE A 24 -36.51 -5.95 5.06
CA ILE A 24 -35.80 -7.24 4.94
C ILE A 24 -36.01 -8.10 6.21
N GLY A 25 -36.50 -7.51 7.30
CA GLY A 25 -36.65 -8.20 8.59
C GLY A 25 -35.29 -8.47 9.30
N THR A 26 -34.22 -7.78 8.90
CA THR A 26 -32.88 -7.97 9.47
C THR A 26 -32.65 -6.91 10.56
N PRO A 27 -32.43 -7.30 11.82
CA PRO A 27 -32.05 -6.34 12.85
C PRO A 27 -30.63 -5.80 12.59
N ALA A 28 -30.35 -4.58 13.03
CA ALA A 28 -28.99 -3.99 13.00
C ALA A 28 -28.03 -4.66 14.01
N VAL A 29 -28.36 -5.89 14.43
CA VAL A 29 -27.66 -6.64 15.47
C VAL A 29 -26.56 -7.47 14.83
N GLY A 30 -25.34 -7.40 15.38
CA GLY A 30 -24.20 -8.21 14.96
C GLY A 30 -23.11 -7.48 14.18
N MET A 31 -23.32 -6.21 13.83
CA MET A 31 -22.24 -5.38 13.31
C MET A 31 -21.36 -4.90 14.46
N VAL A 32 -20.06 -5.12 14.35
CA VAL A 32 -19.09 -4.90 15.44
C VAL A 32 -18.32 -3.58 15.32
N LEU A 33 -18.33 -2.97 14.12
CA LEU A 33 -17.61 -1.72 13.84
C LEU A 33 -18.21 -0.96 12.65
N THR A 34 -17.80 0.29 12.47
CA THR A 34 -17.97 1.02 11.21
C THR A 34 -16.64 1.09 10.47
N LEU A 35 -16.61 0.61 9.23
CA LEU A 35 -15.49 0.78 8.30
C LEU A 35 -15.80 1.93 7.34
N VAL A 36 -15.00 2.99 7.39
CA VAL A 36 -15.07 4.12 6.47
C VAL A 36 -13.95 3.97 5.44
N ILE A 37 -14.29 3.84 4.17
CA ILE A 37 -13.33 3.76 3.06
C ILE A 37 -13.33 5.10 2.36
N VAL A 38 -12.18 5.75 2.28
CA VAL A 38 -12.02 7.04 1.61
C VAL A 38 -11.24 6.84 0.33
N THR A 39 -11.88 7.07 -0.83
CA THR A 39 -11.29 6.72 -2.12
C THR A 39 -11.83 7.63 -3.25
N ASP A 40 -11.36 7.40 -4.46
CA ASP A 40 -11.92 7.95 -5.69
C ASP A 40 -12.88 6.96 -6.37
N GLU A 41 -13.47 7.36 -7.50
CA GLU A 41 -14.42 6.51 -8.22
C GLU A 41 -13.77 5.31 -8.91
N GLU A 42 -12.50 5.44 -9.34
CA GLU A 42 -11.77 4.41 -10.08
C GLU A 42 -11.44 3.22 -9.17
N ASN A 43 -11.02 3.51 -7.93
CA ASN A 43 -10.61 2.52 -6.95
C ASN A 43 -11.75 2.00 -6.05
N ALA A 44 -12.92 2.65 -6.11
CA ALA A 44 -14.04 2.36 -5.21
C ALA A 44 -14.56 0.91 -5.33
N TYR A 45 -14.55 0.34 -6.53
CA TYR A 45 -15.04 -1.02 -6.76
C TYR A 45 -14.17 -2.07 -6.06
N ASP A 46 -12.85 -1.99 -6.24
CA ASP A 46 -11.92 -2.96 -5.66
C ASP A 46 -11.83 -2.82 -4.14
N ALA A 47 -11.85 -1.59 -3.63
CA ALA A 47 -11.91 -1.33 -2.20
C ALA A 47 -13.19 -1.90 -1.56
N LEU A 48 -14.34 -1.69 -2.20
CA LEU A 48 -15.62 -2.22 -1.74
C LEU A 48 -15.63 -3.75 -1.77
N LYS A 49 -15.07 -4.36 -2.82
CA LYS A 49 -14.94 -5.82 -2.93
C LYS A 49 -14.11 -6.38 -1.78
N ALA A 50 -12.92 -5.81 -1.53
CA ALA A 50 -12.06 -6.23 -0.42
C ALA A 50 -12.76 -6.11 0.94
N ALA A 51 -13.45 -4.99 1.20
CA ALA A 51 -14.22 -4.78 2.42
C ALA A 51 -15.39 -5.76 2.57
N SER A 52 -16.09 -6.06 1.47
CA SER A 52 -17.20 -7.03 1.47
C SER A 52 -16.72 -8.43 1.82
N GLU A 53 -15.57 -8.84 1.32
CA GLU A 53 -14.96 -10.13 1.66
C GLU A 53 -14.48 -10.15 3.12
N ALA A 54 -13.82 -9.11 3.60
CA ALA A 54 -13.39 -8.96 4.99
C ALA A 54 -14.58 -8.93 5.98
N SER A 55 -15.74 -8.41 5.56
CA SER A 55 -16.96 -8.35 6.38
C SER A 55 -17.53 -9.72 6.76
N ARG A 56 -17.10 -10.80 6.10
CA ARG A 56 -17.49 -12.17 6.47
C ARG A 56 -16.92 -12.57 7.82
N GLU A 57 -15.72 -12.08 8.16
CA GLU A 57 -15.11 -12.30 9.47
C GLU A 57 -15.53 -11.23 10.49
N HIS A 58 -15.71 -9.99 10.03
CA HIS A 58 -16.02 -8.82 10.87
C HIS A 58 -17.24 -8.08 10.32
N PRO A 59 -18.47 -8.52 10.60
CA PRO A 59 -19.67 -7.85 10.13
C PRO A 59 -19.65 -6.36 10.52
N SER A 60 -19.76 -5.49 9.53
CA SER A 60 -19.56 -4.06 9.72
C SER A 60 -20.56 -3.23 8.94
N ARG A 61 -20.75 -1.97 9.36
CA ARG A 61 -21.29 -0.95 8.48
C ARG A 61 -20.15 -0.37 7.66
N THR A 62 -20.19 -0.56 6.34
CA THR A 62 -19.20 -0.01 5.41
C THR A 62 -19.73 1.29 4.80
N LEU A 63 -19.01 2.39 5.01
CA LEU A 63 -19.27 3.70 4.42
C LEU A 63 -18.17 3.99 3.39
N VAL A 64 -18.50 3.95 2.11
CA VAL A 64 -17.53 4.30 1.04
C VAL A 64 -17.70 5.77 0.70
N VAL A 65 -16.69 6.56 0.99
CA VAL A 65 -16.65 8.02 0.75
C VAL A 65 -15.87 8.29 -0.52
N ILE A 66 -16.56 8.58 -1.59
CA ILE A 66 -15.97 8.91 -2.90
C ILE A 66 -15.92 10.44 -3.02
N LYS A 67 -14.70 10.98 -2.95
CA LYS A 67 -14.44 12.41 -3.12
C LYS A 67 -14.33 12.74 -4.62
N ARG A 68 -15.36 13.35 -5.19
CA ARG A 68 -15.39 13.79 -6.60
C ARG A 68 -14.76 15.17 -6.73
N VAL A 69 -13.43 15.20 -6.80
CA VAL A 69 -12.69 16.45 -7.02
C VAL A 69 -12.68 16.77 -8.50
N SER A 70 -13.47 17.78 -8.92
CA SER A 70 -13.47 18.24 -10.31
C SER A 70 -12.45 19.36 -10.54
N ARG A 71 -11.76 19.30 -11.68
CA ARG A 71 -10.87 20.38 -12.15
C ARG A 71 -11.67 21.56 -12.74
N SER A 72 -12.92 21.31 -13.15
CA SER A 72 -13.79 22.34 -13.74
C SER A 72 -14.42 23.25 -12.66
N PRO A 73 -14.31 24.58 -12.77
CA PRO A 73 -14.98 25.51 -11.84
C PRO A 73 -16.51 25.35 -11.80
N ARG A 74 -17.12 24.98 -12.93
CA ARG A 74 -18.60 24.77 -13.01
C ARG A 74 -19.02 23.53 -12.22
N ASP A 75 -18.25 22.46 -12.25
CA ASP A 75 -18.54 21.23 -11.52
C ASP A 75 -18.27 21.38 -10.03
N ARG A 76 -17.29 22.25 -9.65
CA ARG A 76 -17.05 22.58 -8.23
C ARG A 76 -18.22 23.37 -7.62
N ALA A 77 -18.90 24.18 -8.40
CA ALA A 77 -20.09 24.92 -7.95
C ALA A 77 -21.32 24.03 -7.76
N ASN A 78 -21.31 22.80 -8.27
CA ASN A 78 -22.43 21.86 -8.13
C ASN A 78 -22.28 21.06 -6.84
N THR A 79 -22.60 21.70 -5.71
CA THR A 79 -22.57 21.12 -4.38
C THR A 79 -23.70 20.12 -4.20
N ARG A 80 -23.36 18.81 -4.08
CA ARG A 80 -24.35 17.73 -4.03
C ARG A 80 -23.80 16.51 -3.30
N LEU A 81 -24.69 15.79 -2.62
CA LEU A 81 -24.46 14.47 -2.07
C LEU A 81 -25.36 13.45 -2.76
N ASP A 82 -24.78 12.44 -3.39
CA ASP A 82 -25.52 11.25 -3.84
C ASP A 82 -25.14 10.06 -2.98
N ALA A 83 -26.09 9.15 -2.76
CA ALA A 83 -25.83 7.96 -1.97
C ALA A 83 -26.49 6.71 -2.56
N GLU A 84 -25.85 5.57 -2.36
CA GLU A 84 -26.37 4.26 -2.67
C GLU A 84 -26.34 3.42 -1.38
N VAL A 85 -27.50 2.94 -0.95
CA VAL A 85 -27.67 2.10 0.24
C VAL A 85 -27.88 0.66 -0.19
N ARG A 86 -27.03 -0.26 0.29
CA ARG A 86 -27.13 -1.71 0.07
C ARG A 86 -27.33 -2.43 1.39
N LEU A 87 -28.28 -3.36 1.42
CA LEU A 87 -28.65 -4.15 2.60
C LEU A 87 -28.92 -5.60 2.23
N GLY A 88 -28.69 -6.52 3.16
CA GLY A 88 -28.89 -7.96 2.97
C GLY A 88 -27.92 -8.53 1.93
N ALA A 89 -28.38 -9.37 1.02
CA ALA A 89 -27.54 -10.05 0.04
C ALA A 89 -26.67 -9.11 -0.82
N ASP A 90 -27.11 -7.86 -1.04
CA ASP A 90 -26.35 -6.86 -1.80
C ASP A 90 -25.24 -6.19 -1.01
N ALA A 91 -25.20 -6.38 0.31
CA ALA A 91 -24.22 -5.75 1.23
C ALA A 91 -23.26 -6.79 1.87
N GLY A 92 -23.35 -8.07 1.55
CA GLY A 92 -22.61 -9.12 2.24
C GLY A 92 -23.11 -9.35 3.67
N SER A 93 -22.20 -9.42 4.65
CA SER A 93 -22.53 -9.69 6.06
C SER A 93 -22.92 -8.46 6.88
N GLY A 94 -22.97 -7.27 6.26
CA GLY A 94 -23.23 -6.01 6.96
C GLY A 94 -24.20 -5.09 6.21
N GLU A 95 -23.94 -3.79 6.33
CA GLU A 95 -24.62 -2.71 5.62
C GLU A 95 -23.61 -1.90 4.84
N THR A 96 -23.93 -1.54 3.60
CA THR A 96 -23.04 -0.71 2.77
C THR A 96 -23.74 0.55 2.34
N VAL A 97 -23.06 1.70 2.52
CA VAL A 97 -23.48 3.00 2.02
C VAL A 97 -22.36 3.59 1.19
N ILE A 98 -22.63 3.85 -0.08
CA ILE A 98 -21.67 4.50 -0.97
C ILE A 98 -22.10 5.96 -1.07
N LEU A 99 -21.18 6.86 -0.70
CA LEU A 99 -21.39 8.32 -0.65
C LEU A 99 -20.56 8.96 -1.76
N ARG A 100 -21.19 9.67 -2.67
CA ARG A 100 -20.51 10.46 -3.70
C ARG A 100 -20.67 11.94 -3.36
N LEU A 101 -19.54 12.56 -3.01
CA LEU A 101 -19.47 13.95 -2.58
C LEU A 101 -19.02 14.85 -3.73
N TYR A 102 -19.75 15.91 -4.00
CA TYR A 102 -19.47 16.86 -5.07
C TYR A 102 -19.36 18.29 -4.52
N GLY A 103 -18.48 19.10 -5.12
CA GLY A 103 -18.29 20.50 -4.76
C GLY A 103 -17.86 20.66 -3.30
N GLU A 104 -18.42 21.62 -2.60
CA GLU A 104 -18.07 21.95 -1.20
C GLU A 104 -18.37 20.84 -0.19
N VAL A 105 -19.23 19.84 -0.53
CA VAL A 105 -19.51 18.70 0.34
C VAL A 105 -18.26 17.83 0.53
N VAL A 106 -17.32 17.86 -0.40
CA VAL A 106 -16.05 17.12 -0.31
C VAL A 106 -15.27 17.53 0.95
N ASP A 107 -15.23 18.83 1.25
CA ASP A 107 -14.53 19.38 2.41
C ASP A 107 -15.30 19.16 3.72
N GLN A 108 -16.59 18.83 3.61
CA GLN A 108 -17.48 18.55 4.74
C GLN A 108 -17.76 17.06 4.94
N ALA A 109 -16.91 16.18 4.39
CA ALA A 109 -17.08 14.72 4.45
C ALA A 109 -17.32 14.19 5.88
N GLN A 110 -16.66 14.77 6.90
CA GLN A 110 -16.86 14.42 8.30
C GLN A 110 -18.32 14.65 8.74
N SER A 111 -18.91 15.79 8.40
CA SER A 111 -20.30 16.13 8.74
C SER A 111 -21.32 15.19 8.07
N VAL A 112 -20.98 14.66 6.89
CA VAL A 112 -21.80 13.66 6.20
C VAL A 112 -21.70 12.29 6.86
N VAL A 113 -20.48 11.86 7.23
CA VAL A 113 -20.19 10.53 7.75
C VAL A 113 -20.62 10.36 9.21
N LEU A 114 -20.34 11.35 10.07
CA LEU A 114 -20.57 11.27 11.51
C LEU A 114 -21.99 10.78 11.89
N PRO A 115 -23.10 11.29 11.29
CA PRO A 115 -24.44 10.81 11.60
C PRO A 115 -24.73 9.38 11.12
N LEU A 116 -23.87 8.81 10.27
CA LEU A 116 -24.03 7.46 9.70
C LEU A 116 -23.25 6.40 10.43
N LEU A 117 -22.38 6.76 11.37
CA LEU A 117 -21.63 5.81 12.19
C LEU A 117 -22.56 4.96 13.03
N LEU A 118 -22.12 3.75 13.35
CA LEU A 118 -22.81 2.92 14.36
C LEU A 118 -22.59 3.54 15.74
N PRO A 119 -23.65 3.72 16.55
CA PRO A 119 -23.50 4.19 17.91
C PRO A 119 -22.71 3.16 18.74
N ASP A 120 -21.85 3.64 19.62
CA ASP A 120 -21.07 2.83 20.57
C ASP A 120 -20.18 1.73 19.95
N ALA A 121 -19.91 1.82 18.64
CA ALA A 121 -19.06 0.89 17.93
C ALA A 121 -17.77 1.59 17.46
N PRO A 122 -16.62 0.89 17.44
CA PRO A 122 -15.38 1.46 16.96
C PRO A 122 -15.46 1.84 15.47
N VAL A 123 -14.69 2.85 15.11
CA VAL A 123 -14.56 3.34 13.73
C VAL A 123 -13.16 3.04 13.21
N VAL A 124 -13.09 2.43 12.04
CA VAL A 124 -11.87 2.24 11.28
C VAL A 124 -11.98 3.07 10.01
N VAL A 125 -10.95 3.86 9.70
CA VAL A 125 -10.87 4.57 8.43
C VAL A 125 -9.75 3.96 7.60
N TRP A 126 -10.05 3.64 6.35
CA TRP A 126 -9.11 3.07 5.39
C TRP A 126 -9.02 3.92 4.13
N TRP A 127 -7.80 4.28 3.76
CA TRP A 127 -7.45 4.89 2.49
C TRP A 127 -6.70 3.88 1.62
N PRO A 128 -7.37 3.23 0.65
CA PRO A 128 -6.70 2.30 -0.27
C PRO A 128 -5.72 3.00 -1.21
N VAL A 129 -5.96 4.27 -1.50
CA VAL A 129 -5.15 5.16 -2.32
C VAL A 129 -5.24 6.59 -1.80
N ASN A 130 -4.29 7.45 -2.15
CA ASN A 130 -4.31 8.89 -1.86
C ASN A 130 -4.58 9.21 -0.38
N ALA A 131 -3.91 8.50 0.54
CA ALA A 131 -4.01 8.77 1.96
C ALA A 131 -3.51 10.20 2.29
N PRO A 132 -4.11 10.88 3.29
CA PRO A 132 -3.60 12.18 3.72
C PRO A 132 -2.22 12.04 4.34
N THR A 133 -1.38 13.07 4.26
CA THR A 133 -0.03 13.06 4.85
C THR A 133 -0.07 12.81 6.36
N ASP A 134 -1.07 13.34 7.04
CA ASP A 134 -1.32 13.11 8.47
C ASP A 134 -2.72 12.52 8.66
N PRO A 135 -2.87 11.17 8.72
CA PRO A 135 -4.16 10.51 8.86
C PRO A 135 -4.90 10.84 10.15
N ALA A 136 -4.20 11.09 11.25
CA ALA A 136 -4.82 11.39 12.53
C ALA A 136 -5.46 12.78 12.56
N ASN A 137 -4.91 13.72 11.83
CA ASN A 137 -5.42 15.08 11.70
C ASN A 137 -6.36 15.29 10.50
N ASP A 138 -6.56 14.26 9.64
CA ASP A 138 -7.62 14.30 8.63
C ASP A 138 -8.99 14.30 9.31
N PRO A 139 -9.97 15.10 8.85
CA PRO A 139 -11.30 15.17 9.48
C PRO A 139 -12.02 13.81 9.61
N LEU A 140 -11.83 12.88 8.67
CA LEU A 140 -12.39 11.53 8.78
C LEU A 140 -11.54 10.65 9.69
N GLY A 141 -10.21 10.78 9.60
CA GLY A 141 -9.28 10.04 10.45
C GLY A 141 -9.43 10.36 11.93
N ALA A 142 -9.76 11.60 12.26
CA ALA A 142 -10.04 12.03 13.64
C ALA A 142 -11.27 11.33 14.27
N LEU A 143 -12.14 10.72 13.47
CA LEU A 143 -13.27 9.92 13.95
C LEU A 143 -12.86 8.49 14.34
N ALA A 144 -11.67 8.03 13.95
CA ALA A 144 -11.29 6.65 13.97
C ALA A 144 -10.39 6.27 15.17
N GLN A 145 -10.61 5.09 15.72
CA GLN A 145 -9.68 4.41 16.62
C GLN A 145 -8.52 3.78 15.85
N ARG A 146 -8.78 3.32 14.61
CA ARG A 146 -7.77 2.74 13.73
C ARG A 146 -7.79 3.42 12.37
N ARG A 147 -6.63 3.82 11.86
CA ARG A 147 -6.44 4.45 10.56
C ARG A 147 -5.50 3.61 9.74
N VAL A 148 -5.99 3.13 8.59
CA VAL A 148 -5.30 2.19 7.71
C VAL A 148 -4.93 2.88 6.41
N THR A 149 -3.66 2.89 6.06
CA THR A 149 -3.14 3.37 4.77
C THR A 149 -2.60 2.21 3.94
N ASP A 150 -2.27 2.46 2.69
CA ASP A 150 -1.56 1.52 1.82
C ASP A 150 -0.49 2.27 1.01
N THR A 151 0.68 2.42 1.59
CA THR A 151 1.81 3.11 0.95
C THR A 151 2.29 2.40 -0.32
N TYR A 152 2.05 1.10 -0.46
CA TYR A 152 2.38 0.36 -1.68
C TYR A 152 1.58 0.83 -2.91
N ALA A 153 0.40 1.40 -2.70
CA ALA A 153 -0.46 1.92 -3.76
C ALA A 153 -0.16 3.40 -4.12
N ALA A 154 0.79 4.03 -3.46
CA ALA A 154 1.16 5.42 -3.71
C ALA A 154 2.07 5.55 -4.95
N GLU A 155 2.08 6.74 -5.57
CA GLU A 155 3.00 7.04 -6.68
C GLU A 155 4.48 7.04 -6.25
N GLN A 156 4.75 7.44 -5.00
CA GLN A 156 6.07 7.49 -4.39
C GLN A 156 6.05 6.72 -3.05
N PRO A 157 6.08 5.37 -3.10
CA PRO A 157 5.81 4.53 -1.93
C PRO A 157 6.75 4.76 -0.75
N ILE A 158 8.03 5.02 -1.02
CA ILE A 158 9.03 5.22 0.04
C ILE A 158 8.91 6.60 0.69
N GLU A 159 8.66 7.63 -0.10
CA GLU A 159 8.42 8.98 0.44
C GLU A 159 7.16 9.01 1.31
N GLU A 160 6.09 8.32 0.88
CA GLU A 160 4.88 8.15 1.69
C GLU A 160 5.15 7.36 2.97
N LEU A 161 6.00 6.33 2.94
CA LEU A 161 6.38 5.59 4.14
C LEU A 161 7.13 6.49 5.14
N ILE A 162 8.05 7.33 4.68
CA ILE A 162 8.76 8.31 5.51
C ILE A 162 7.76 9.30 6.12
N ALA A 163 6.84 9.83 5.32
CA ALA A 163 5.78 10.70 5.83
C ALA A 163 4.92 10.03 6.91
N ARG A 164 4.64 8.72 6.79
CA ARG A 164 3.95 7.94 7.85
C ARG A 164 4.78 7.86 9.13
N ALA A 165 6.12 7.75 9.03
CA ALA A 165 7.00 7.73 10.20
C ALA A 165 6.99 9.09 10.93
N ASP A 166 7.04 10.19 10.18
CA ASP A 166 7.06 11.55 10.72
C ASP A 166 5.75 11.96 11.43
N THR A 167 4.61 11.49 10.90
CA THR A 167 3.27 11.88 11.39
C THR A 167 2.58 10.81 12.22
N TYR A 168 3.26 9.71 12.52
CA TYR A 168 2.68 8.57 13.22
C TYR A 168 1.96 8.97 14.51
N THR A 169 0.72 8.54 14.62
CA THR A 169 -0.09 8.65 15.83
C THR A 169 -0.61 7.25 16.24
N PRO A 170 -0.67 6.90 17.53
CA PRO A 170 -1.19 5.60 17.97
C PRO A 170 -2.56 5.30 17.33
N GLY A 171 -2.69 4.12 16.73
CA GLY A 171 -3.84 3.71 15.94
C GLY A 171 -3.64 3.82 14.43
N ASP A 172 -2.53 4.44 13.96
CA ASP A 172 -2.12 4.38 12.55
C ASP A 172 -1.49 3.03 12.24
N THR A 173 -1.73 2.55 11.03
CA THR A 173 -1.12 1.35 10.47
C THR A 173 -1.07 1.45 8.94
N ASP A 174 -0.26 0.60 8.33
CA ASP A 174 -0.14 0.51 6.88
C ASP A 174 -0.27 -0.94 6.40
N LEU A 175 -0.95 -1.18 5.29
CA LEU A 175 -1.09 -2.53 4.75
C LEU A 175 0.24 -3.15 4.33
N SER A 176 1.28 -2.34 4.05
CA SER A 176 2.63 -2.85 3.80
C SER A 176 3.22 -3.52 5.03
N TRP A 177 2.86 -3.06 6.24
CA TRP A 177 3.19 -3.73 7.50
C TRP A 177 2.42 -5.03 7.69
N THR A 178 1.14 -5.02 7.37
CA THR A 178 0.29 -6.21 7.45
C THR A 178 0.76 -7.29 6.48
N ARG A 179 1.23 -6.90 5.29
CA ARG A 179 1.80 -7.84 4.29
C ARG A 179 2.98 -8.65 4.81
N ILE A 180 3.77 -8.09 5.72
CA ILE A 180 4.96 -8.77 6.27
C ILE A 180 4.69 -9.58 7.53
N THR A 181 3.46 -9.62 8.06
CA THR A 181 3.13 -10.43 9.26
C THR A 181 3.57 -11.89 9.13
N PRO A 182 3.34 -12.62 8.02
CA PRO A 182 3.79 -14.00 7.88
C PRO A 182 5.33 -14.12 7.86
N TRP A 183 6.04 -13.16 7.25
CA TRP A 183 7.51 -13.12 7.25
C TRP A 183 8.06 -12.95 8.66
N ARG A 184 7.55 -11.97 9.41
CA ARG A 184 7.95 -11.72 10.80
C ARG A 184 7.73 -12.95 11.68
N SER A 185 6.58 -13.61 11.54
CA SER A 185 6.26 -14.83 12.29
C SER A 185 7.20 -15.97 11.95
N MET A 186 7.52 -16.18 10.67
CA MET A 186 8.39 -17.25 10.20
C MET A 186 9.85 -17.04 10.66
N LEU A 187 10.35 -15.81 10.54
CA LEU A 187 11.71 -15.46 10.98
C LEU A 187 11.87 -15.61 12.50
N ALA A 188 10.89 -15.15 13.28
CA ALA A 188 10.89 -15.35 14.72
C ALA A 188 10.91 -16.84 15.10
N ALA A 189 10.04 -17.64 14.47
CA ALA A 189 10.00 -19.10 14.69
C ALA A 189 11.29 -19.82 14.27
N ALA A 190 11.97 -19.34 13.23
CA ALA A 190 13.24 -19.89 12.80
C ALA A 190 14.34 -19.60 13.82
N LEU A 191 14.42 -18.37 14.34
CA LEU A 191 15.38 -17.98 15.37
C LEU A 191 15.17 -18.73 16.69
N ASP A 192 13.93 -18.98 17.09
CA ASP A 192 13.61 -19.75 18.30
C ASP A 192 14.15 -21.20 18.25
N GLN A 193 14.23 -21.78 17.04
CA GLN A 193 14.74 -23.15 16.86
C GLN A 193 16.25 -23.25 17.03
N VAL A 194 17.00 -22.22 16.68
CA VAL A 194 18.49 -22.31 16.58
C VAL A 194 19.19 -21.71 17.80
N ARG A 195 18.56 -20.83 18.55
CA ARG A 195 19.11 -20.12 19.72
C ARG A 195 20.53 -19.57 19.50
N CYS A 196 20.72 -18.93 18.34
CA CYS A 196 22.01 -18.38 17.93
C CYS A 196 21.99 -16.85 17.98
N ARG A 197 23.17 -16.24 17.93
CA ARG A 197 23.31 -14.79 17.80
C ARG A 197 23.32 -14.42 16.33
N VAL A 198 22.42 -13.53 15.91
CA VAL A 198 22.45 -12.91 14.59
C VAL A 198 23.56 -11.85 14.56
N THR A 199 24.33 -11.80 13.47
CA THR A 199 25.45 -10.87 13.26
C THR A 199 25.17 -9.81 12.20
N SER A 200 24.42 -10.17 11.16
CA SER A 200 23.95 -9.26 10.12
C SER A 200 22.71 -9.81 9.43
N VAL A 201 22.01 -8.96 8.71
CA VAL A 201 20.79 -9.30 7.96
C VAL A 201 20.88 -8.74 6.56
N GLU A 202 20.34 -9.49 5.58
CA GLU A 202 20.05 -9.00 4.24
C GLU A 202 18.57 -9.23 3.94
N VAL A 203 17.89 -8.18 3.47
CA VAL A 203 16.50 -8.22 3.02
C VAL A 203 16.48 -7.88 1.54
N GLU A 204 15.95 -8.79 0.74
CA GLU A 204 15.89 -8.67 -0.70
C GLU A 204 14.45 -8.61 -1.19
N GLY A 205 14.18 -7.73 -2.15
CA GLY A 205 12.84 -7.60 -2.74
C GLY A 205 12.79 -6.60 -3.88
N GLU A 206 11.57 -6.35 -4.31
CA GLU A 206 11.25 -5.38 -5.35
C GLU A 206 11.71 -3.98 -4.94
N GLU A 207 12.30 -3.24 -5.88
CA GLU A 207 12.76 -1.88 -5.67
C GLU A 207 11.59 -0.95 -5.29
N PHE A 208 11.83 -0.01 -4.38
CA PHE A 208 10.82 0.93 -3.86
C PHE A 208 9.60 0.28 -3.19
N ASN A 209 9.75 -0.93 -2.65
CA ASN A 209 8.65 -1.62 -2.00
C ASN A 209 8.62 -1.32 -0.48
N PRO A 210 7.55 -0.66 0.04
CA PRO A 210 7.47 -0.30 1.46
C PRO A 210 7.50 -1.51 2.41
N SER A 211 7.04 -2.68 1.96
CA SER A 211 7.10 -3.90 2.77
C SER A 211 8.54 -4.39 2.98
N VAL A 212 9.42 -4.19 2.00
CA VAL A 212 10.87 -4.49 2.12
C VAL A 212 11.50 -3.58 3.16
N GLU A 213 11.24 -2.27 3.06
CA GLU A 213 11.72 -1.26 3.99
C GLU A 213 11.24 -1.54 5.42
N LEU A 214 9.95 -1.77 5.61
CA LEU A 214 9.36 -2.04 6.93
C LEU A 214 9.91 -3.32 7.57
N LEU A 215 10.21 -4.36 6.76
CA LEU A 215 10.83 -5.56 7.29
C LEU A 215 12.27 -5.30 7.71
N ALA A 216 13.03 -4.56 6.91
CA ALA A 216 14.39 -4.16 7.25
C ALA A 216 14.43 -3.29 8.51
N MET A 217 13.55 -2.29 8.62
CA MET A 217 13.39 -1.44 9.81
C MET A 217 13.07 -2.27 11.07
N TRP A 218 12.14 -3.21 10.95
CA TRP A 218 11.77 -4.09 12.06
C TRP A 218 12.93 -4.96 12.51
N LEU A 219 13.68 -5.56 11.56
CA LEU A 219 14.85 -6.41 11.88
C LEU A 219 15.97 -5.58 12.50
N ALA A 220 16.23 -4.38 11.98
CA ALA A 220 17.22 -3.46 12.55
C ALA A 220 16.86 -3.06 13.98
N GLU A 221 15.59 -2.73 14.23
CA GLU A 221 15.10 -2.37 15.57
C GLU A 221 15.20 -3.55 16.53
N ARG A 222 14.78 -4.75 16.13
CA ARG A 222 14.70 -5.91 17.03
C ARG A 222 16.03 -6.56 17.31
N LEU A 223 16.89 -6.68 16.29
CA LEU A 223 18.13 -7.42 16.39
C LEU A 223 19.34 -6.55 16.75
N LYS A 224 19.26 -5.23 16.47
CA LYS A 224 20.36 -4.25 16.70
C LYS A 224 21.66 -4.67 16.00
N VAL A 225 21.53 -5.16 14.76
CA VAL A 225 22.65 -5.57 13.89
C VAL A 225 22.53 -4.85 12.55
N PRO A 226 23.62 -4.79 11.74
CA PRO A 226 23.56 -4.24 10.39
C PRO A 226 22.54 -4.97 9.53
N VAL A 227 21.70 -4.19 8.81
CA VAL A 227 20.67 -4.70 7.90
C VAL A 227 20.90 -4.10 6.52
N ARG A 228 21.26 -4.94 5.55
CA ARG A 228 21.41 -4.55 4.15
C ARG A 228 20.11 -4.80 3.39
N ARG A 229 19.77 -3.87 2.51
CA ARG A 229 18.67 -4.01 1.54
C ARG A 229 19.25 -4.24 0.16
N SER A 230 18.71 -5.18 -0.58
CA SER A 230 19.10 -5.45 -1.96
C SER A 230 17.86 -5.55 -2.85
N SER A 231 18.00 -5.12 -4.10
CA SER A 231 16.92 -5.16 -5.08
C SER A 231 16.90 -6.48 -5.82
N SER A 232 15.71 -7.04 -6.04
CA SER A 232 15.48 -8.20 -6.88
C SER A 232 14.43 -7.92 -7.95
N GLY A 233 14.42 -8.72 -9.01
CA GLY A 233 13.37 -8.66 -10.05
C GLY A 233 12.10 -9.43 -9.71
N GLY A 234 12.00 -10.01 -8.51
CA GLY A 234 10.85 -10.81 -8.08
C GLY A 234 9.73 -9.95 -7.49
N PRO A 235 8.53 -10.51 -7.31
CA PRO A 235 7.40 -9.73 -6.82
C PRO A 235 7.45 -9.54 -5.30
N GLY A 236 7.49 -8.30 -4.86
CA GLY A 236 7.49 -7.91 -3.44
C GLY A 236 8.76 -8.37 -2.73
N LEU A 237 8.65 -8.84 -1.50
CA LEU A 237 9.74 -9.48 -0.75
C LEU A 237 10.09 -10.83 -1.38
N THR A 238 11.37 -11.06 -1.66
CA THR A 238 11.87 -12.30 -2.29
C THR A 238 12.74 -13.12 -1.35
N SER A 239 13.60 -12.51 -0.54
CA SER A 239 14.49 -13.25 0.36
C SER A 239 14.79 -12.48 1.64
N VAL A 240 15.02 -13.21 2.73
CA VAL A 240 15.64 -12.69 3.94
C VAL A 240 16.72 -13.67 4.38
N ARG A 241 17.94 -13.16 4.56
CA ARG A 241 19.09 -13.90 5.00
C ARG A 241 19.59 -13.35 6.34
N LEU A 242 19.62 -14.19 7.36
CA LEU A 242 20.17 -13.88 8.67
C LEU A 242 21.51 -14.59 8.80
N GLU A 243 22.60 -13.85 8.89
CA GLU A 243 23.89 -14.43 9.24
C GLU A 243 23.96 -14.65 10.76
N THR A 244 24.29 -15.85 11.17
CA THR A 244 24.33 -16.20 12.59
C THR A 244 25.61 -16.89 12.98
N SER A 245 25.87 -16.95 14.30
CA SER A 245 27.02 -17.70 14.84
C SER A 245 26.97 -19.22 14.59
N ALA A 246 25.80 -19.74 14.16
CA ALA A 246 25.60 -21.17 13.89
C ALA A 246 25.41 -21.47 12.38
N GLY A 247 25.68 -20.51 11.50
CA GLY A 247 25.44 -20.57 10.06
C GLY A 247 24.21 -19.75 9.63
N PRO A 248 23.99 -19.62 8.32
CA PRO A 248 22.90 -18.79 7.80
C PRO A 248 21.52 -19.41 8.02
N ILE A 249 20.53 -18.53 8.26
CA ILE A 249 19.11 -18.83 8.16
C ILE A 249 18.59 -18.05 6.94
N VAL A 250 18.01 -18.75 5.97
CA VAL A 250 17.50 -18.14 4.73
C VAL A 250 16.03 -18.47 4.57
N LEU A 251 15.21 -17.44 4.35
CA LEU A 251 13.81 -17.56 3.95
C LEU A 251 13.67 -17.00 2.55
N ASP A 252 13.54 -17.86 1.55
CA ASP A 252 13.55 -17.52 0.13
C ASP A 252 12.21 -17.80 -0.53
N ARG A 253 11.68 -16.82 -1.31
CA ARG A 253 10.39 -16.88 -2.01
C ARG A 253 10.47 -16.17 -3.37
N PRO A 254 11.14 -16.73 -4.36
CA PRO A 254 11.46 -16.03 -5.61
C PRO A 254 10.23 -15.71 -6.48
N ASP A 255 9.16 -16.50 -6.39
CA ASP A 255 7.97 -16.40 -7.23
C ASP A 255 6.73 -15.79 -6.53
N GLY A 256 6.85 -15.37 -5.28
CA GLY A 256 5.75 -14.78 -4.51
C GLY A 256 4.71 -15.78 -3.98
N SER A 257 4.90 -17.08 -4.14
CA SER A 257 3.92 -18.11 -3.73
C SER A 257 4.44 -19.06 -2.65
N LEU A 258 5.41 -19.89 -2.96
CA LEU A 258 6.00 -20.86 -2.05
C LEU A 258 7.36 -20.35 -1.58
N ALA A 259 7.61 -20.43 -0.29
CA ALA A 259 8.91 -20.12 0.27
C ALA A 259 9.64 -21.38 0.71
N THR A 260 10.97 -21.29 0.73
CA THR A 260 11.87 -22.29 1.30
C THR A 260 12.55 -21.69 2.52
N LEU A 261 12.45 -22.35 3.66
CA LEU A 261 13.21 -22.04 4.86
C LEU A 261 14.40 -22.98 4.95
N SER A 262 15.61 -22.43 4.84
CA SER A 262 16.87 -23.14 4.97
C SER A 262 17.57 -22.73 6.26
N ILE A 263 17.97 -23.70 7.08
CA ILE A 263 18.71 -23.50 8.32
C ILE A 263 19.94 -24.44 8.28
N GLU A 264 21.11 -23.89 8.54
CA GLU A 264 22.35 -24.68 8.53
C GLU A 264 22.23 -25.95 9.37
N GLY A 265 22.63 -27.10 8.79
CA GLY A 265 22.55 -28.41 9.43
C GLY A 265 21.15 -29.04 9.50
N GLN A 266 20.13 -28.43 8.92
CA GLN A 266 18.77 -28.97 8.81
C GLN A 266 18.36 -29.12 7.34
N PRO A 267 17.45 -30.05 7.01
CA PRO A 267 16.89 -30.12 5.67
C PRO A 267 16.02 -28.92 5.37
N ASP A 268 16.05 -28.46 4.12
CA ASP A 268 15.19 -27.39 3.63
C ASP A 268 13.71 -27.74 3.81
N ARG A 269 12.92 -26.72 4.18
CA ARG A 269 11.48 -26.86 4.42
C ARG A 269 10.70 -25.90 3.52
N ALA A 270 9.77 -26.46 2.74
CA ALA A 270 8.78 -25.67 2.04
C ALA A 270 7.76 -25.10 3.03
N VAL A 271 7.53 -23.80 2.94
CA VAL A 271 6.59 -23.06 3.81
C VAL A 271 5.61 -22.26 2.96
N ALA A 272 4.33 -22.24 3.35
CA ALA A 272 3.32 -21.44 2.67
C ALA A 272 3.50 -19.97 3.03
N LEU A 273 3.91 -19.16 2.05
CA LEU A 273 4.15 -17.73 2.22
C LEU A 273 3.66 -16.94 1.00
N LYS A 274 2.47 -17.30 0.50
CA LYS A 274 1.85 -16.62 -0.65
C LYS A 274 1.61 -15.14 -0.37
N ARG A 275 1.61 -14.33 -1.42
CA ARG A 275 1.13 -12.96 -1.34
C ARG A 275 -0.36 -12.99 -0.98
N ARG A 276 -0.74 -12.14 -0.01
CA ARG A 276 -2.12 -12.05 0.48
C ARG A 276 -2.91 -11.02 -0.30
N GLU A 277 -4.20 -11.30 -0.49
CA GLU A 277 -5.15 -10.39 -1.10
C GLU A 277 -5.47 -9.22 -0.14
N THR A 278 -5.88 -8.08 -0.69
CA THR A 278 -6.23 -6.89 0.12
C THR A 278 -7.35 -7.20 1.13
N SER A 279 -8.29 -8.05 0.78
CA SER A 279 -9.36 -8.50 1.69
C SER A 279 -8.82 -9.24 2.91
N GLU A 280 -7.80 -10.08 2.74
CA GLU A 280 -7.13 -10.80 3.84
C GLU A 280 -6.35 -9.83 4.75
N LEU A 281 -5.75 -8.76 4.16
CA LEU A 281 -5.03 -7.73 4.92
C LEU A 281 -6.00 -6.88 5.74
N ILE A 282 -7.08 -6.42 5.14
CA ILE A 282 -8.11 -5.65 5.84
C ILE A 282 -8.77 -6.49 6.94
N ALA A 283 -9.08 -7.76 6.69
CA ALA A 283 -9.64 -8.64 7.72
C ALA A 283 -8.70 -8.76 8.94
N GLU A 284 -7.37 -8.82 8.73
CA GLU A 284 -6.40 -8.82 9.83
C GLU A 284 -6.41 -7.49 10.61
N GLU A 285 -6.46 -6.35 9.92
CA GLU A 285 -6.49 -5.03 10.57
C GLU A 285 -7.80 -4.79 11.36
N LEU A 286 -8.92 -5.34 10.89
CA LEU A 286 -10.19 -5.24 11.61
C LEU A 286 -10.29 -6.18 12.84
N ARG A 287 -9.41 -7.17 12.94
CA ARG A 287 -9.39 -8.11 14.07
C ARG A 287 -8.85 -7.48 15.35
N ARG A 288 -7.91 -6.55 15.23
CA ARG A 288 -7.26 -5.87 16.35
C ARG A 288 -7.20 -4.38 16.14
N LEU A 289 -7.90 -3.63 16.97
CA LEU A 289 -8.02 -2.17 16.85
C LEU A 289 -7.06 -1.41 17.77
N ASP A 290 -6.39 -2.09 18.71
CA ASP A 290 -5.37 -1.50 19.56
C ASP A 290 -4.15 -1.04 18.75
N PRO A 291 -3.45 0.03 19.17
CA PRO A 291 -2.20 0.44 18.56
C PRO A 291 -1.17 -0.70 18.48
N ASP A 292 -0.43 -0.77 17.38
CA ASP A 292 0.66 -1.74 17.18
C ASP A 292 2.00 -1.11 17.59
N ASP A 293 2.42 -1.36 18.84
CA ASP A 293 3.68 -0.84 19.38
C ASP A 293 4.90 -1.36 18.60
N THR A 294 4.78 -2.53 17.95
CA THR A 294 5.85 -3.10 17.14
C THR A 294 6.01 -2.33 15.83
N TYR A 295 4.90 -1.95 15.20
CA TYR A 295 4.89 -1.07 14.04
C TYR A 295 5.47 0.31 14.38
N ALA A 296 4.99 0.91 15.47
CA ALA A 296 5.48 2.20 15.95
C ALA A 296 7.00 2.19 16.19
N ALA A 297 7.50 1.15 16.86
CA ALA A 297 8.94 1.00 17.12
C ALA A 297 9.74 0.81 15.84
N ALA A 298 9.24 0.01 14.88
CA ALA A 298 9.89 -0.20 13.59
C ALA A 298 10.00 1.12 12.82
N LEU A 299 8.92 1.88 12.71
CA LEU A 299 8.92 3.19 12.03
C LEU A 299 9.90 4.17 12.68
N LYS A 300 9.82 4.34 13.99
CA LYS A 300 10.56 5.38 14.71
C LYS A 300 12.06 5.09 14.79
N TYR A 301 12.43 3.86 15.15
CA TYR A 301 13.82 3.50 15.42
C TYR A 301 14.51 2.76 14.29
N GLY A 302 13.73 2.06 13.45
CA GLY A 302 14.25 1.34 12.31
C GLY A 302 14.73 2.28 11.22
N LEU A 303 13.96 3.33 10.93
CA LEU A 303 14.32 4.34 9.93
C LEU A 303 15.62 5.04 10.29
N GLU A 304 15.76 5.56 11.54
CA GLU A 304 16.98 6.20 12.03
C GLU A 304 18.23 5.32 11.81
N ARG A 305 18.12 4.03 12.10
CA ARG A 305 19.24 3.09 11.94
C ARG A 305 19.61 2.81 10.48
N LEU A 306 18.61 2.70 9.60
CA LEU A 306 18.86 2.47 8.18
C LEU A 306 19.51 3.68 7.52
N ASP A 307 19.17 4.89 7.95
CA ASP A 307 19.79 6.13 7.46
C ASP A 307 21.23 6.27 7.90
N GLU A 308 21.56 5.90 9.16
CA GLU A 308 22.94 5.87 9.65
C GLU A 308 23.80 4.89 8.83
N GLU A 309 23.31 3.72 8.49
CA GLU A 309 24.03 2.71 7.70
C GLU A 309 24.18 3.12 6.22
N ALA A 310 23.20 3.77 5.62
CA ALA A 310 23.29 4.30 4.26
C ALA A 310 24.38 5.38 4.14
N ALA A 311 24.56 6.19 5.17
CA ALA A 311 25.63 7.18 5.23
C ALA A 311 27.04 6.56 5.33
N ILE A 312 27.16 5.38 5.95
CA ILE A 312 28.43 4.62 6.08
C ILE A 312 28.77 3.85 4.79
N THR A 313 27.76 3.44 4.01
CA THR A 313 27.94 2.65 2.77
C THR A 313 28.03 3.48 1.50
N ALA A 314 27.78 4.79 1.56
CA ALA A 314 27.98 5.67 0.42
C ALA A 314 29.46 5.63 0.00
N PRO A 315 29.82 5.27 -1.26
CA PRO A 315 31.19 5.34 -1.72
C PRO A 315 31.68 6.80 -1.54
N ALA A 316 32.90 6.94 -1.02
CA ALA A 316 33.53 8.25 -0.93
C ALA A 316 33.41 8.95 -2.30
N PRO A 317 33.08 10.25 -2.37
CA PRO A 317 32.96 10.94 -3.62
C PRO A 317 34.25 10.72 -4.42
N GLU A 318 34.14 10.12 -5.61
CA GLU A 318 35.30 9.95 -6.50
C GLU A 318 35.89 11.33 -6.73
N GLU A 319 37.15 11.52 -6.35
CA GLU A 319 37.89 12.75 -6.69
C GLU A 319 37.81 12.94 -8.20
N PRO A 320 37.54 14.14 -8.69
CA PRO A 320 37.47 14.40 -10.11
C PRO A 320 38.78 13.97 -10.76
N VAL A 321 38.74 12.95 -11.61
CA VAL A 321 39.89 12.52 -12.40
C VAL A 321 40.28 13.67 -13.32
N ASP A 322 41.45 14.24 -13.09
CA ASP A 322 41.99 15.30 -13.92
C ASP A 322 42.26 14.74 -15.34
N VAL A 323 41.36 15.03 -16.28
CA VAL A 323 41.44 14.58 -17.68
C VAL A 323 42.47 15.32 -18.51
N THR A 324 43.32 16.15 -17.93
CA THR A 324 44.35 16.95 -18.63
C THR A 324 45.70 16.23 -18.85
N ALA A 325 45.89 15.02 -18.31
CA ALA A 325 47.16 14.28 -18.42
C ALA A 325 47.23 13.20 -19.52
N ALA A 326 46.16 12.97 -20.30
CA ALA A 326 46.13 11.89 -21.33
C ALA A 326 46.33 12.34 -22.79
N ALA A 327 46.71 13.59 -23.05
CA ALA A 327 46.86 14.11 -24.44
C ALA A 327 48.29 14.23 -24.89
N ALA A 328 49.24 13.48 -24.39
CA ALA A 328 50.65 13.61 -24.72
C ALA A 328 51.35 12.25 -24.93
N VAL A 329 50.78 11.30 -25.66
CA VAL A 329 51.55 10.20 -26.34
C VAL A 329 50.65 9.55 -27.37
N THR A 330 50.71 9.96 -28.64
CA THR A 330 50.81 9.15 -29.86
C THR A 330 50.73 10.09 -31.06
N GLY A 331 51.87 10.51 -31.58
CA GLY A 331 51.97 10.94 -32.97
C GLY A 331 51.97 9.73 -33.85
N ALA A 332 51.01 9.67 -34.76
CA ALA A 332 51.06 8.86 -35.96
C ALA A 332 50.27 9.59 -37.05
N GLU A 333 50.99 9.89 -38.12
CA GLU A 333 50.47 10.45 -39.38
C GLU A 333 49.34 9.61 -39.92
N ALA A 334 48.31 10.24 -40.48
CA ALA A 334 47.30 9.60 -41.31
C ALA A 334 47.07 10.43 -42.58
N GLU A 335 47.32 9.79 -43.71
CA GLU A 335 47.04 10.26 -45.09
C GLU A 335 45.55 10.57 -45.31
N PRO A 336 45.22 11.42 -46.28
CA PRO A 336 43.85 11.79 -46.58
C PRO A 336 43.15 10.78 -47.48
N ALA A 337 41.98 10.34 -47.07
CA ALA A 337 41.12 9.47 -47.88
C ALA A 337 39.98 10.28 -48.52
N GLU A 338 39.72 9.90 -49.75
CA GLU A 338 38.84 10.48 -50.79
C GLU A 338 37.34 10.55 -50.37
N GLU A 339 36.69 11.60 -50.90
CA GLU A 339 35.22 11.82 -50.91
C GLU A 339 34.52 10.82 -51.84
N PRO A 340 33.39 10.23 -51.48
CA PRO A 340 32.49 9.64 -52.48
C PRO A 340 31.21 10.45 -52.70
N ALA A 341 30.92 10.56 -53.98
CA ALA A 341 29.90 11.30 -54.70
C ALA A 341 28.45 11.19 -54.22
N LYS A 342 27.74 12.34 -54.38
CA LYS A 342 26.28 12.52 -54.32
C LYS A 342 25.53 11.60 -55.28
N LYS A 343 24.51 10.89 -54.81
CA LYS A 343 23.43 10.31 -55.63
C LYS A 343 22.09 10.99 -55.33
N ALA A 344 21.43 11.39 -56.45
CA ALA A 344 20.19 12.12 -56.55
C ALA A 344 18.91 11.27 -56.23
N PRO A 345 17.73 11.91 -56.05
CA PRO A 345 16.55 11.28 -55.45
C PRO A 345 15.70 10.52 -56.50
N ALA A 346 15.13 9.39 -56.10
CA ALA A 346 14.20 8.60 -56.90
C ALA A 346 12.73 8.96 -56.64
N LYS A 347 11.95 8.94 -57.70
CA LYS A 347 10.58 9.39 -57.91
C LYS A 347 9.52 8.57 -57.13
N LYS A 348 8.47 9.28 -56.73
CA LYS A 348 7.15 8.75 -56.33
C LYS A 348 6.47 8.00 -57.48
N ALA A 349 5.79 6.91 -57.18
CA ALA A 349 4.76 6.30 -58.04
C ALA A 349 3.46 6.09 -57.23
N PRO A 350 2.27 6.06 -57.85
CA PRO A 350 1.02 6.49 -57.28
C PRO A 350 0.13 5.37 -56.72
N ALA A 351 -0.85 5.80 -55.90
CA ALA A 351 -1.89 5.00 -55.32
C ALA A 351 -2.82 4.30 -56.32
N LYS A 352 -3.17 3.04 -56.05
CA LYS A 352 -4.34 2.37 -56.66
C LYS A 352 -5.47 2.22 -55.63
N LYS A 353 -6.58 2.87 -55.95
CA LYS A 353 -7.92 2.57 -55.45
C LYS A 353 -8.36 1.18 -55.94
N ALA A 354 -8.98 0.40 -55.07
CA ALA A 354 -9.92 -0.63 -55.49
C ALA A 354 -11.09 -0.68 -54.51
N ALA A 355 -12.27 -0.64 -55.10
CA ALA A 355 -13.58 -0.58 -54.47
C ALA A 355 -14.17 -1.97 -54.25
N ALA A 356 -15.12 -2.01 -53.31
CA ALA A 356 -16.38 -2.77 -53.21
C ALA A 356 -16.40 -4.30 -53.51
N LYS A 357 -16.72 -5.06 -52.50
CA LYS A 357 -18.05 -5.68 -52.39
C LYS A 357 -18.30 -6.04 -50.95
#